data_3c094d61b21ce04415446cb6f0cc9de0
#
_entry.id   3c094d61b21ce04415446cb6f0cc9de0
#
_cell.length_a   1.000
_cell.length_b   1.000
_cell.length_c   1.000
_cell.angle_alpha   90.00
_cell.angle_beta   90.00
_cell.angle_gamma   90.00
#
_symmetry.space_group_name_H-M   'P 1'
#
loop_
_entity.id
_entity.type
_entity.pdbx_description
1 polymer ?
#
loop_
_entity_poly.entity_id
_entity_poly.type
_entity_poly.pdbx_seq_one_letter_code
_entity_poly.pdbx_strand_id
1 'polypeptide(L)'
;MSRSDTERLRDILECIEAIDRAEATVRRYPGDPDVAKVAMDAVQRRVFTIGEAVKALSRGLRQRHPDVPWSDIARMRDLIGHHYYKLDPQIVRATIGAPVERLRAACEVILAESVGEDEDKAYVAVTPAAPGPAQAREILFADRGPLASGERMLAR
;
A
#
# COMPACT_ATOMS: atom_id res chain seq x y z
N MET A 1 -0.39 -1.10 -20.05
CA MET A 1 -0.35 -1.88 -18.80
C MET A 1 -1.21 -1.18 -17.76
N SER A 2 -2.11 -1.90 -17.11
CA SER A 2 -2.91 -1.35 -15.99
C SER A 2 -2.04 -1.27 -14.74
N ARG A 3 -2.04 -0.11 -14.07
CA ARG A 3 -1.36 0.06 -12.77
C ARG A 3 -2.03 -0.79 -11.70
N SER A 4 -1.24 -1.36 -10.80
CA SER A 4 -1.73 -2.12 -9.65
C SER A 4 -2.41 -1.21 -8.60
N ASP A 5 -3.19 -1.80 -7.71
CA ASP A 5 -3.76 -1.05 -6.59
C ASP A 5 -2.68 -0.45 -5.68
N THR A 6 -1.59 -1.19 -5.44
CA THR A 6 -0.43 -0.73 -4.68
C THR A 6 0.21 0.52 -5.30
N GLU A 7 0.40 0.55 -6.61
CA GLU A 7 0.93 1.73 -7.31
C GLU A 7 -0.03 2.92 -7.20
N ARG A 8 -1.35 2.69 -7.31
CA ARG A 8 -2.36 3.75 -7.15
C ARG A 8 -2.41 4.33 -5.74
N LEU A 9 -2.27 3.48 -4.71
CA LEU A 9 -2.19 3.93 -3.33
C LEU A 9 -0.94 4.79 -3.08
N ARG A 10 0.20 4.42 -3.67
CA ARG A 10 1.41 5.25 -3.62
C ARG A 10 1.23 6.59 -4.34
N ASP A 11 0.58 6.60 -5.50
CA ASP A 11 0.24 7.83 -6.21
C ASP A 11 -0.65 8.76 -5.35
N ILE A 12 -1.59 8.19 -4.59
CA ILE A 12 -2.42 8.95 -3.66
C ILE A 12 -1.57 9.60 -2.58
N LEU A 13 -0.67 8.84 -1.93
CA LEU A 13 0.22 9.37 -0.89
C LEU A 13 1.14 10.47 -1.44
N GLU A 14 1.72 10.28 -2.62
CA GLU A 14 2.54 11.32 -3.28
C GLU A 14 1.74 12.60 -3.55
N CYS A 15 0.48 12.48 -3.96
CA CYS A 15 -0.39 13.63 -4.14
C CYS A 15 -0.69 14.34 -2.82
N ILE A 16 -0.89 13.60 -1.73
CA ILE A 16 -1.12 14.18 -0.40
C ILE A 16 0.11 14.95 0.07
N GLU A 17 1.31 14.38 -0.08
CA GLU A 17 2.55 15.09 0.24
C GLU A 17 2.73 16.38 -0.59
N ALA A 18 2.31 16.37 -1.85
CA ALA A 18 2.36 17.55 -2.69
C ALA A 18 1.37 18.63 -2.22
N ILE A 19 0.20 18.25 -1.68
CA ILE A 19 -0.75 19.17 -1.04
C ILE A 19 -0.11 19.79 0.19
N ASP A 20 0.54 19.01 1.06
CA ASP A 20 1.24 19.52 2.26
C ASP A 20 2.31 20.55 1.89
N ARG A 21 3.08 20.27 0.83
CA ARG A 21 4.10 21.22 0.34
C ARG A 21 3.48 22.53 -0.17
N ALA A 22 2.34 22.45 -0.87
CA ALA A 22 1.62 23.64 -1.34
C ALA A 22 1.12 24.49 -0.16
N GLU A 23 0.52 23.86 0.85
CA GLU A 23 0.08 24.53 2.07
C GLU A 23 1.24 25.13 2.87
N ALA A 24 2.35 24.38 3.00
CA ALA A 24 3.55 24.90 3.66
C ALA A 24 4.10 26.14 2.94
N THR A 25 4.01 26.18 1.60
CA THR A 25 4.43 27.35 0.83
C THR A 25 3.55 28.56 1.13
N VAL A 26 2.23 28.39 1.20
CA VAL A 26 1.32 29.49 1.59
C VAL A 26 1.63 29.99 3.00
N ARG A 27 1.89 29.09 3.95
CA ARG A 27 2.27 29.46 5.32
C ARG A 27 3.61 30.22 5.38
N ARG A 28 4.54 29.92 4.47
CA ARG A 28 5.85 30.59 4.39
C ARG A 28 5.76 32.01 3.84
N TYR A 29 4.78 32.28 2.99
CA TYR A 29 4.54 33.59 2.36
C TYR A 29 3.13 34.10 2.67
N PRO A 30 2.84 34.43 3.95
CA PRO A 30 1.51 34.83 4.35
C PRO A 30 1.14 36.18 3.72
N GLY A 31 -0.06 36.25 3.17
CA GLY A 31 -0.59 37.47 2.55
C GLY A 31 -0.18 37.69 1.09
N ASP A 32 0.60 36.80 0.48
CA ASP A 32 0.90 36.85 -0.94
C ASP A 32 -0.24 36.20 -1.76
N PRO A 33 -1.04 36.99 -2.50
CA PRO A 33 -2.19 36.46 -3.24
C PRO A 33 -1.77 35.59 -4.43
N ASP A 34 -0.63 35.82 -5.03
CA ASP A 34 -0.17 35.05 -6.19
C ASP A 34 0.31 33.67 -5.72
N VAL A 35 1.05 33.60 -4.61
CA VAL A 35 1.43 32.33 -3.98
C VAL A 35 0.19 31.54 -3.58
N ALA A 36 -0.79 32.18 -2.96
CA ALA A 36 -2.03 31.53 -2.54
C ALA A 36 -2.80 30.94 -3.75
N LYS A 37 -2.86 31.68 -4.84
CA LYS A 37 -3.52 31.25 -6.07
C LYS A 37 -2.82 30.05 -6.72
N VAL A 38 -1.51 30.13 -6.90
CA VAL A 38 -0.72 29.04 -7.51
C VAL A 38 -0.79 27.77 -6.64
N ALA A 39 -0.72 27.92 -5.33
CA ALA A 39 -0.86 26.80 -4.41
C ALA A 39 -2.26 26.15 -4.51
N MET A 40 -3.32 26.97 -4.64
CA MET A 40 -4.69 26.46 -4.80
C MET A 40 -4.83 25.67 -6.09
N ASP A 41 -4.28 26.15 -7.20
CA ASP A 41 -4.30 25.45 -8.50
C ASP A 41 -3.55 24.10 -8.40
N ALA A 42 -2.42 24.08 -7.69
CA ALA A 42 -1.68 22.85 -7.42
C ALA A 42 -2.50 21.88 -6.56
N VAL A 43 -3.14 22.34 -5.50
CA VAL A 43 -4.01 21.53 -4.62
C VAL A 43 -5.17 20.94 -5.43
N GLN A 44 -5.89 21.73 -6.20
CA GLN A 44 -6.99 21.25 -7.04
C GLN A 44 -6.54 20.14 -8.00
N ARG A 45 -5.39 20.30 -8.63
CA ARG A 45 -4.80 19.29 -9.50
C ARG A 45 -4.52 17.99 -8.74
N ARG A 46 -3.98 18.06 -7.52
CA ARG A 46 -3.68 16.88 -6.70
C ARG A 46 -4.95 16.18 -6.23
N VAL A 47 -5.95 16.93 -5.76
CA VAL A 47 -7.26 16.36 -5.37
C VAL A 47 -7.93 15.67 -6.55
N PHE A 48 -7.86 16.25 -7.75
CA PHE A 48 -8.34 15.60 -8.97
C PHE A 48 -7.61 14.27 -9.23
N THR A 49 -6.29 14.26 -9.14
CA THR A 49 -5.46 13.06 -9.36
C THR A 49 -5.77 11.97 -8.33
N ILE A 50 -5.95 12.34 -7.05
CA ILE A 50 -6.40 11.41 -5.99
C ILE A 50 -7.72 10.75 -6.37
N GLY A 51 -8.71 11.54 -6.79
CA GLY A 51 -10.00 11.00 -7.19
C GLY A 51 -9.94 10.07 -8.41
N GLU A 52 -9.06 10.33 -9.39
CA GLU A 52 -8.79 9.44 -10.51
C GLU A 52 -8.18 8.11 -10.03
N ALA A 53 -7.18 8.17 -9.15
CA ALA A 53 -6.56 6.97 -8.58
C ALA A 53 -7.59 6.13 -7.81
N VAL A 54 -8.43 6.76 -6.97
CA VAL A 54 -9.48 6.08 -6.20
C VAL A 54 -10.51 5.41 -7.11
N LYS A 55 -10.94 6.07 -8.20
CA LYS A 55 -11.85 5.46 -9.18
C LYS A 55 -11.27 4.22 -9.84
N ALA A 56 -9.96 4.21 -10.02
CA ALA A 56 -9.24 3.12 -10.68
C ALA A 56 -8.86 1.97 -9.73
N LEU A 57 -9.01 2.12 -8.40
CA LEU A 57 -8.81 1.04 -7.43
C LEU A 57 -9.78 -0.12 -7.68
N SER A 58 -9.32 -1.34 -7.47
CA SER A 58 -10.15 -2.52 -7.62
C SER A 58 -11.36 -2.49 -6.68
N ARG A 59 -12.45 -3.12 -7.13
CA ARG A 59 -13.65 -3.25 -6.30
C ARG A 59 -13.36 -4.04 -5.03
N GLY A 60 -12.53 -5.09 -5.13
CA GLY A 60 -12.16 -5.93 -4.01
C GLY A 60 -11.46 -5.15 -2.90
N LEU A 61 -10.49 -4.29 -3.23
CA LEU A 61 -9.81 -3.45 -2.26
C LEU A 61 -10.80 -2.52 -1.56
N ARG A 62 -11.63 -1.80 -2.32
CA ARG A 62 -12.62 -0.87 -1.74
C ARG A 62 -13.64 -1.56 -0.83
N GLN A 63 -14.02 -2.81 -1.14
CA GLN A 63 -14.94 -3.59 -0.31
C GLN A 63 -14.30 -4.11 0.99
N ARG A 64 -12.99 -4.37 1.01
CA ARG A 64 -12.27 -4.75 2.23
C ARG A 64 -12.07 -3.58 3.21
N HIS A 65 -12.10 -2.34 2.70
CA HIS A 65 -11.90 -1.13 3.49
C HIS A 65 -13.11 -0.19 3.38
N PRO A 66 -14.29 -0.59 3.89
CA PRO A 66 -15.54 0.17 3.77
C PRO A 66 -15.56 1.45 4.59
N ASP A 67 -14.67 1.57 5.58
CA ASP A 67 -14.55 2.76 6.46
C ASP A 67 -13.96 3.97 5.74
N VAL A 68 -13.31 3.75 4.59
CA VAL A 68 -12.79 4.83 3.75
C VAL A 68 -13.91 5.34 2.84
N PRO A 69 -14.20 6.66 2.84
CA PRO A 69 -15.29 7.23 2.04
C PRO A 69 -14.93 7.35 0.55
N TRP A 70 -14.65 6.23 -0.10
CA TRP A 70 -14.20 6.15 -1.50
C TRP A 70 -15.10 6.91 -2.48
N SER A 71 -16.42 6.84 -2.27
CA SER A 71 -17.41 7.52 -3.12
C SER A 71 -17.33 9.04 -3.02
N ASP A 72 -17.09 9.57 -1.83
CA ASP A 72 -17.01 11.02 -1.61
C ASP A 72 -15.74 11.59 -2.20
N ILE A 73 -14.62 10.86 -2.08
CA ILE A 73 -13.34 11.19 -2.70
C ILE A 73 -13.48 11.20 -4.24
N ALA A 74 -14.11 10.17 -4.81
CA ALA A 74 -14.36 10.11 -6.23
C ALA A 74 -15.29 11.24 -6.73
N ARG A 75 -16.30 11.62 -5.94
CA ARG A 75 -17.23 12.72 -6.24
C ARG A 75 -16.50 14.07 -6.28
N MET A 76 -15.55 14.30 -5.39
CA MET A 76 -14.75 15.54 -5.41
C MET A 76 -14.00 15.72 -6.72
N ARG A 77 -13.46 14.63 -7.28
CA ARG A 77 -12.83 14.65 -8.63
C ARG A 77 -13.83 15.10 -9.70
N ASP A 78 -15.07 14.57 -9.65
CA ASP A 78 -16.09 14.93 -10.63
C ASP A 78 -16.49 16.41 -10.51
N LEU A 79 -16.58 16.92 -9.28
CA LEU A 79 -16.84 18.34 -9.01
C LEU A 79 -15.73 19.22 -9.62
N ILE A 80 -14.46 18.90 -9.39
CA ILE A 80 -13.34 19.65 -9.94
C ILE A 80 -13.29 19.54 -11.46
N GLY A 81 -13.52 18.34 -12.02
CA GLY A 81 -13.39 18.11 -13.46
C GLY A 81 -14.50 18.72 -14.31
N HIS A 82 -15.73 18.75 -13.79
CA HIS A 82 -16.89 19.18 -14.56
C HIS A 82 -17.44 20.55 -14.17
N HIS A 83 -17.09 21.04 -12.98
CA HIS A 83 -17.63 22.28 -12.43
C HIS A 83 -16.55 23.25 -11.97
N TYR A 84 -15.35 23.20 -12.58
CA TYR A 84 -14.21 24.05 -12.19
C TYR A 84 -14.57 25.54 -12.10
N TYR A 85 -15.48 26.03 -12.94
CA TYR A 85 -15.94 27.43 -12.96
C TYR A 85 -16.86 27.83 -11.80
N LYS A 86 -17.35 26.85 -11.02
CA LYS A 86 -18.19 27.04 -9.83
C LYS A 86 -17.50 26.56 -8.56
N LEU A 87 -16.25 26.16 -8.65
CA LEU A 87 -15.54 25.57 -7.53
C LEU A 87 -15.21 26.65 -6.50
N ASP A 88 -15.86 26.58 -5.36
CA ASP A 88 -15.53 27.43 -4.21
C ASP A 88 -14.20 26.98 -3.57
N PRO A 89 -13.22 27.86 -3.46
CA PRO A 89 -11.94 27.54 -2.80
C PRO A 89 -12.13 27.02 -1.35
N GLN A 90 -13.20 27.39 -0.66
CA GLN A 90 -13.49 26.91 0.67
C GLN A 90 -13.88 25.42 0.67
N ILE A 91 -14.59 24.94 -0.36
CA ILE A 91 -14.91 23.53 -0.51
C ILE A 91 -13.62 22.72 -0.70
N VAL A 92 -12.69 23.20 -1.52
CA VAL A 92 -11.38 22.55 -1.70
C VAL A 92 -10.61 22.51 -0.40
N ARG A 93 -10.54 23.61 0.33
CA ARG A 93 -9.88 23.68 1.64
C ARG A 93 -10.48 22.75 2.67
N ALA A 94 -11.80 22.64 2.73
CA ALA A 94 -12.47 21.68 3.61
C ALA A 94 -12.15 20.22 3.28
N THR A 95 -11.87 19.93 2.01
CA THR A 95 -11.51 18.58 1.55
C THR A 95 -10.09 18.20 1.96
N ILE A 96 -9.13 19.13 1.94
CA ILE A 96 -7.72 18.86 2.22
C ILE A 96 -7.35 18.79 3.72
N GLY A 97 -8.30 19.04 4.62
CA GLY A 97 -8.11 18.88 6.05
C GLY A 97 -8.24 17.43 6.52
N ALA A 98 -9.08 17.23 7.53
CA ALA A 98 -9.30 15.90 8.13
C ALA A 98 -9.67 14.77 7.13
N PRO A 99 -10.39 15.00 6.00
CA PRO A 99 -10.64 13.94 5.04
C PRO A 99 -9.38 13.40 4.37
N VAL A 100 -8.44 14.26 3.99
CA VAL A 100 -7.17 13.86 3.37
C VAL A 100 -6.28 13.12 4.37
N GLU A 101 -6.23 13.55 5.62
CA GLU A 101 -5.47 12.85 6.67
C GLU A 101 -6.01 11.44 6.95
N ARG A 102 -7.33 11.28 6.97
CA ARG A 102 -7.94 9.94 7.07
C ARG A 102 -7.60 9.06 5.87
N LEU A 103 -7.58 9.63 4.66
CA LEU A 103 -7.18 8.90 3.46
C LEU A 103 -5.72 8.49 3.51
N ARG A 104 -4.82 9.38 3.98
CA ARG A 104 -3.41 9.08 4.19
C ARG A 104 -3.24 7.86 5.09
N ALA A 105 -3.81 7.90 6.29
CA ALA A 105 -3.74 6.82 7.26
C ALA A 105 -4.28 5.49 6.69
N ALA A 106 -5.38 5.54 5.95
CA ALA A 106 -5.94 4.35 5.31
C ALA A 106 -4.99 3.77 4.24
N CYS A 107 -4.42 4.62 3.37
CA CYS A 107 -3.48 4.16 2.34
C CYS A 107 -2.23 3.52 2.96
N GLU A 108 -1.68 4.08 4.04
CA GLU A 108 -0.53 3.55 4.75
C GLU A 108 -0.82 2.17 5.36
N VAL A 109 -1.97 2.00 6.00
CA VAL A 109 -2.41 0.71 6.56
C VAL A 109 -2.56 -0.33 5.46
N ILE A 110 -3.26 -0.02 4.38
CA ILE A 110 -3.50 -0.94 3.27
C ILE A 110 -2.18 -1.37 2.61
N LEU A 111 -1.24 -0.44 2.45
CA LEU A 111 0.08 -0.75 1.90
C LEU A 111 0.89 -1.65 2.82
N ALA A 112 0.84 -1.43 4.14
CA ALA A 112 1.52 -2.27 5.12
C ALA A 112 0.96 -3.71 5.12
N GLU A 113 -0.36 -3.88 5.03
CA GLU A 113 -1.02 -5.19 4.90
C GLU A 113 -0.59 -5.91 3.63
N SER A 114 -0.48 -5.19 2.51
CA SER A 114 -0.08 -5.77 1.21
C SER A 114 1.37 -6.28 1.21
N VAL A 115 2.28 -5.64 1.95
CA VAL A 115 3.68 -6.07 2.08
C VAL A 115 3.76 -7.36 2.90
N GLY A 116 2.99 -7.49 3.99
CA GLY A 116 2.94 -8.70 4.80
C GLY A 116 2.41 -9.91 4.03
N GLU A 117 1.39 -9.74 3.18
CA GLU A 117 0.86 -10.82 2.34
C GLU A 117 1.87 -11.32 1.29
N ASP A 118 2.71 -10.45 0.76
CA ASP A 118 3.75 -10.83 -0.21
C ASP A 118 4.93 -11.54 0.47
N GLU A 119 5.30 -11.17 1.69
CA GLU A 119 6.33 -11.85 2.49
C GLU A 119 5.86 -13.25 2.91
N ASP A 120 4.63 -13.42 3.35
CA ASP A 120 4.05 -14.71 3.71
C ASP A 120 3.96 -15.65 2.49
N LYS A 121 3.57 -15.14 1.33
CA LYS A 121 3.58 -15.91 0.09
C LYS A 121 4.99 -16.32 -0.35
N ALA A 122 5.98 -15.46 -0.18
CA ALA A 122 7.37 -15.75 -0.49
C ALA A 122 7.93 -16.81 0.46
N TYR A 123 7.58 -16.76 1.75
CA TYR A 123 7.99 -17.74 2.74
C TYR A 123 7.40 -19.14 2.47
N VAL A 124 6.11 -19.22 2.14
CA VAL A 124 5.44 -20.50 1.79
C VAL A 124 6.01 -21.09 0.50
N ALA A 125 6.44 -20.26 -0.47
CA ALA A 125 7.01 -20.74 -1.73
C ALA A 125 8.45 -21.26 -1.59
N VAL A 126 9.18 -20.85 -0.53
CA VAL A 126 10.59 -21.25 -0.30
C VAL A 126 10.69 -22.40 0.73
N THR A 127 9.67 -22.66 1.51
CA THR A 127 9.70 -23.79 2.46
C THR A 127 9.51 -25.10 1.68
N PRO A 128 10.53 -25.98 1.56
CA PRO A 128 10.35 -27.28 0.94
C PRO A 128 9.33 -28.07 1.73
N ALA A 129 8.40 -28.71 1.04
CA ALA A 129 7.38 -29.56 1.67
C ALA A 129 8.09 -30.53 2.62
N ALA A 130 7.59 -30.62 3.85
CA ALA A 130 8.13 -31.59 4.82
C ALA A 130 8.17 -32.98 4.17
N PRO A 131 9.29 -33.73 4.30
CA PRO A 131 9.42 -35.03 3.68
C PRO A 131 8.29 -35.93 4.18
N GLY A 132 7.62 -36.59 3.23
CA GLY A 132 6.54 -37.53 3.54
C GLY A 132 7.03 -38.66 4.47
N PRO A 133 6.14 -39.34 5.17
CA PRO A 133 6.50 -40.36 6.20
C PRO A 133 7.38 -41.49 5.63
N ALA A 134 7.38 -41.73 4.33
CA ALA A 134 8.25 -42.70 3.67
C ALA A 134 9.70 -42.19 3.55
N GLN A 135 9.88 -40.89 3.22
CA GLN A 135 11.22 -40.25 3.10
C GLN A 135 11.85 -39.99 4.48
N ALA A 136 11.04 -39.70 5.49
CA ALA A 136 11.54 -39.53 6.86
C ALA A 136 12.15 -40.83 7.43
N ARG A 137 11.65 -42.00 7.01
CA ARG A 137 12.22 -43.30 7.38
C ARG A 137 13.61 -43.53 6.73
N GLU A 138 13.78 -43.15 5.48
CA GLU A 138 15.05 -43.31 4.75
C GLU A 138 16.17 -42.49 5.38
N ILE A 139 15.88 -41.24 5.78
CA ILE A 139 16.84 -40.34 6.42
C ILE A 139 17.24 -40.87 7.82
N LEU A 140 16.30 -41.47 8.56
CA LEU A 140 16.55 -41.98 9.93
C LEU A 140 17.37 -43.28 9.94
N PHE A 141 17.42 -44.05 8.85
CA PHE A 141 18.11 -45.33 8.74
C PHE A 141 19.40 -45.29 7.90
N ALA A 142 19.72 -44.18 7.25
CA ALA A 142 20.91 -44.02 6.42
C ALA A 142 22.23 -43.94 7.24
N ASP A 143 22.14 -43.72 8.56
CA ASP A 143 23.35 -43.55 9.42
C ASP A 143 23.66 -44.76 10.33
N ARG A 144 23.27 -45.95 9.92
CA ARG A 144 23.77 -47.21 10.52
C ARG A 144 24.77 -47.84 9.59
N GLY A 145 26.02 -47.35 9.71
CA GLY A 145 27.18 -48.05 9.16
C GLY A 145 27.24 -49.49 9.67
N PRO A 146 27.89 -50.43 8.93
CA PRO A 146 27.95 -51.82 9.28
C PRO A 146 28.68 -52.01 10.63
N LEU A 147 27.99 -52.68 11.57
CA LEU A 147 28.58 -53.15 12.82
C LEU A 147 29.78 -54.03 12.47
N ALA A 148 30.97 -53.56 12.83
CA ALA A 148 32.19 -54.35 12.74
C ALA A 148 32.01 -55.68 13.52
N SER A 149 32.05 -56.74 12.74
CA SER A 149 32.04 -58.11 13.25
C SER A 149 33.30 -58.34 14.13
N GLY A 150 33.02 -58.79 15.35
CA GLY A 150 34.06 -59.06 16.33
C GLY A 150 35.04 -60.14 15.86
N GLU A 151 36.30 -59.89 16.03
CA GLU A 151 37.30 -60.92 16.10
C GLU A 151 37.48 -61.36 17.55
N ARG A 152 37.10 -62.59 17.76
CA ARG A 152 37.57 -63.39 18.89
C ARG A 152 39.04 -63.73 18.59
N MET A 153 39.92 -63.37 19.42
CA MET A 153 41.16 -64.11 19.56
C MET A 153 41.33 -64.63 20.97
N LEU A 154 41.19 -65.93 21.01
CA LEU A 154 41.65 -66.84 22.07
C LEU A 154 43.20 -66.87 22.05
N ALA A 155 43.76 -67.01 23.19
CA ALA A 155 44.86 -67.91 23.57
C ALA A 155 45.99 -67.26 24.36
N ARG A 156 46.15 -67.75 25.40
CA ARG A 156 47.11 -68.34 26.36
C ARG A 156 47.65 -67.37 27.38
#